data_66439ac01e97d6fa85c91283a98a68c1
#
_entry.id   66439ac01e97d6fa85c91283a98a68c1
#
_cell.length_a   1.000
_cell.length_b   1.000
_cell.length_c   1.000
_cell.angle_alpha   90.00
_cell.angle_beta   90.00
_cell.angle_gamma   90.00
#
_symmetry.space_group_name_H-M   'P 1'
#
loop_
_entity.id
_entity.type
_entity.pdbx_description
1 polymer ?
#
loop_
_entity_poly.entity_id
_entity_poly.type
_entity_poly.pdbx_seq_one_letter_code
_entity_poly.pdbx_strand_id
1 'polypeptide(L)' 'MITKEITITREYGADLIPYLVQSACHYDSSIYIIDGEKNINMKSIMGMTILKLTKGKTITLTADGVDENKAVNDIAGCF' A
#
# COMPACT_ATOMS: atom_id res chain seq x y z
N MET A 1 -6.04 -14.43 0.93
CA MET A 1 -5.79 -13.01 1.30
C MET A 1 -4.74 -12.91 2.39
N ILE A 2 -3.81 -12.00 2.21
CA ILE A 2 -2.75 -11.73 3.19
C ILE A 2 -2.91 -10.31 3.69
N THR A 3 -2.77 -10.15 5.00
CA THR A 3 -2.87 -8.85 5.67
C THR A 3 -1.59 -8.61 6.46
N LYS A 4 -1.01 -7.41 6.31
CA LYS A 4 0.18 -7.02 7.03
C LYS A 4 0.03 -5.61 7.55
N GLU A 5 0.32 -5.42 8.84
CA GLU A 5 0.32 -4.12 9.47
C GLU A 5 1.68 -3.46 9.29
N ILE A 6 1.68 -2.20 8.88
CA ILE A 6 2.90 -1.44 8.60
C ILE A 6 2.85 -0.14 9.39
N THR A 7 3.90 0.12 10.15
CA THR A 7 4.06 1.40 10.85
C THR A 7 5.01 2.28 10.04
N ILE A 8 4.57 3.49 9.73
CA ILE A 8 5.38 4.45 9.00
C ILE A 8 6.45 5.00 9.94
N THR A 9 7.71 4.73 9.62
CA THR A 9 8.84 5.11 10.49
C THR A 9 9.60 6.32 10.00
N ARG A 10 9.27 6.84 8.81
CA ARG A 10 9.94 7.99 8.20
C ARG A 10 8.95 8.77 7.36
N GLU A 11 9.34 9.99 7.01
CA GLU A 11 8.53 10.80 6.11
C GLU A 11 8.89 10.48 4.66
N TYR A 12 7.88 10.53 3.79
CA TYR A 12 8.04 10.26 2.37
C TYR A 12 7.67 11.49 1.56
N GLY A 13 8.37 11.68 0.45
CA GLY A 13 8.04 12.72 -0.51
C GLY A 13 6.84 12.34 -1.37
N ALA A 14 6.36 13.31 -2.16
CA ALA A 14 5.21 13.11 -3.03
C ALA A 14 5.42 12.03 -4.09
N ASP A 15 6.67 11.69 -4.40
CA ASP A 15 6.98 10.70 -5.42
C ASP A 15 6.64 9.27 -5.00
N LEU A 16 6.48 9.02 -3.69
CA LEU A 16 6.19 7.67 -3.21
C LEU A 16 4.83 7.17 -3.69
N ILE A 17 3.82 8.04 -3.71
CA ILE A 17 2.46 7.64 -4.09
C ILE A 17 2.41 7.08 -5.52
N PRO A 18 2.90 7.79 -6.56
CA PRO A 18 2.95 7.22 -7.90
C PRO A 18 3.77 5.94 -7.99
N TYR A 19 4.86 5.88 -7.24
CA TYR A 19 5.71 4.69 -7.20
C TYR A 19 4.97 3.48 -6.65
N LEU A 20 4.22 3.66 -5.57
CA LEU A 20 3.43 2.58 -4.96
C LEU A 20 2.32 2.09 -5.90
N VAL A 21 1.63 3.00 -6.57
CA VAL A 21 0.60 2.65 -7.54
C VAL A 21 1.20 1.85 -8.69
N GLN A 22 2.31 2.30 -9.23
CA GLN A 22 2.99 1.61 -10.31
C GLN A 22 3.46 0.23 -9.88
N SER A 23 4.02 0.12 -8.67
CA SER A 23 4.45 -1.16 -8.12
C SER A 23 3.28 -2.12 -7.95
N ALA A 24 2.15 -1.65 -7.44
CA ALA A 24 0.96 -2.47 -7.24
C ALA A 24 0.40 -3.00 -8.57
N CYS A 25 0.52 -2.22 -9.64
CA CYS A 25 0.02 -2.62 -10.96
C CYS A 25 0.82 -3.76 -11.59
N HIS A 26 2.00 -4.09 -11.06
CA HIS A 26 2.78 -5.24 -11.54
C HIS A 26 2.25 -6.58 -11.03
N TYR A 27 1.34 -6.58 -10.08
CA TYR A 27 0.80 -7.81 -9.48
C TYR A 27 -0.63 -8.05 -9.94
N ASP A 28 -0.99 -9.34 -10.06
CA ASP A 28 -2.36 -9.74 -10.40
C ASP A 28 -3.29 -9.65 -9.20
N SER A 29 -2.75 -9.71 -7.99
CA SER A 29 -3.53 -9.61 -6.76
C SER A 29 -4.21 -8.25 -6.63
N SER A 30 -5.38 -8.25 -6.00
CA SER A 30 -6.02 -7.01 -5.56
C SER A 30 -5.29 -6.52 -4.32
N ILE A 31 -4.86 -5.26 -4.32
CA ILE A 31 -4.03 -4.70 -3.25
C ILE A 31 -4.71 -3.46 -2.70
N TYR A 32 -4.91 -3.44 -1.38
CA TYR A 32 -5.57 -2.34 -0.69
C TYR A 32 -4.75 -1.89 0.50
N ILE A 33 -4.86 -0.60 0.82
CA ILE A 33 -4.35 -0.04 2.06
C ILE A 33 -5.54 0.39 2.90
N ILE A 34 -5.59 -0.10 4.14
CA ILE A 34 -6.61 0.28 5.09
C ILE A 34 -6.01 1.29 6.06
N ASP A 35 -6.58 2.48 6.09
CA ASP A 35 -6.17 3.57 6.95
C ASP A 35 -7.39 4.01 7.79
N GLY A 36 -7.49 3.45 8.99
CA GLY A 36 -8.67 3.66 9.82
C GLY A 36 -9.91 3.10 9.12
N GLU A 37 -10.84 3.98 8.79
CA GLU A 37 -12.07 3.61 8.09
C GLU A 37 -11.93 3.62 6.58
N LYS A 38 -10.79 4.11 6.08
CA LYS A 38 -10.56 4.24 4.64
C LYS A 38 -9.98 2.95 4.08
N ASN A 39 -10.57 2.46 3.01
CA ASN A 39 -10.09 1.30 2.27
C ASN A 39 -9.72 1.77 0.88
N ILE A 40 -8.42 1.86 0.62
CA ILE A 40 -7.87 2.50 -0.57
C ILE A 40 -7.30 1.47 -1.51
N ASN A 41 -7.80 1.44 -2.76
CA ASN A 41 -7.26 0.57 -3.79
C ASN A 41 -5.89 1.09 -4.22
N MET A 42 -4.86 0.30 -3.97
CA MET A 42 -3.48 0.71 -4.23
C MET A 42 -3.16 0.85 -5.73
N LYS A 43 -3.97 0.27 -6.61
CA LYS A 43 -3.82 0.42 -8.06
C LYS A 43 -4.49 1.67 -8.59
N SER A 44 -5.20 2.42 -7.74
CA SER A 44 -5.89 3.66 -8.13
C SER A 44 -5.08 4.87 -7.70
N ILE A 45 -4.58 5.64 -8.67
CA ILE A 45 -3.82 6.86 -8.35
C ILE A 45 -4.70 7.87 -7.62
N MET A 46 -5.96 8.00 -8.01
CA MET A 46 -6.89 8.92 -7.36
C MET A 46 -7.15 8.52 -5.90
N GLY A 47 -7.37 7.23 -5.65
CA GLY A 47 -7.55 6.73 -4.29
C GLY A 47 -6.32 6.96 -3.44
N MET A 48 -5.14 6.73 -3.99
CA MET A 48 -3.89 6.89 -3.25
C MET A 48 -3.57 8.36 -2.94
N THR A 49 -4.10 9.31 -3.68
CA THR A 49 -3.85 10.74 -3.40
C THR A 49 -4.45 11.21 -2.08
N ILE A 50 -5.45 10.52 -1.56
CA ILE A 50 -6.03 10.86 -0.26
C ILE A 50 -5.30 10.23 0.92
N LEU A 51 -4.40 9.29 0.63
CA LEU A 51 -3.60 8.64 1.65
C LEU A 51 -2.50 9.57 2.13
N LYS A 52 -2.39 9.72 3.44
CA LYS A 52 -1.32 10.52 4.06
C LYS A 52 -0.39 9.58 4.82
N LEU A 53 0.83 9.48 4.32
CA LEU A 53 1.85 8.62 4.93
C LEU A 53 2.70 9.45 5.88
N THR A 54 2.19 9.66 7.08
CA THR A 54 2.88 10.44 8.11
C THR A 54 3.63 9.52 9.07
N LYS A 55 4.77 10.00 9.55
CA LYS A 55 5.59 9.26 10.50
C LYS A 55 4.79 8.93 11.77
N GLY A 56 4.88 7.68 12.19
CA GLY A 56 4.16 7.18 13.37
C GLY A 56 2.79 6.59 13.08
N LYS A 57 2.30 6.76 11.85
CA LYS A 57 1.00 6.22 11.46
C LYS A 57 1.10 4.72 11.16
N THR A 58 0.10 3.97 11.55
CA THR A 58 -0.01 2.54 11.23
C THR A 58 -1.10 2.32 10.19
N ILE A 59 -0.76 1.61 9.13
CA ILE A 59 -1.68 1.23 8.07
C ILE A 59 -1.70 -0.28 7.93
N THR A 60 -2.74 -0.81 7.30
CA THR A 60 -2.86 -2.24 7.03
C THR A 60 -2.82 -2.45 5.52
N LEU A 61 -1.88 -3.28 5.08
CA LEU A 61 -1.74 -3.67 3.69
C LEU A 61 -2.41 -5.02 3.48
N THR A 62 -3.29 -5.12 2.49
CA THR A 62 -3.93 -6.38 2.14
C THR A 62 -3.68 -6.71 0.68
N ALA A 63 -3.51 -7.99 0.39
CA ALA A 63 -3.39 -8.49 -0.97
C ALA A 63 -4.15 -9.80 -1.10
N ASP A 64 -4.87 -9.97 -2.20
CA ASP A 64 -5.68 -11.15 -2.48
C ASP A 64 -5.54 -11.55 -3.94
N GLY A 65 -4.93 -12.71 -4.18
CA GLY A 65 -4.69 -13.21 -5.52
C GLY A 65 -3.56 -14.22 -5.57
N VAL A 66 -3.23 -14.64 -6.79
CA VAL A 66 -2.25 -15.72 -7.00
C VAL A 66 -0.82 -15.34 -6.55
N ASP A 67 -0.48 -14.07 -6.60
CA ASP A 67 0.84 -13.56 -6.22
C ASP A 67 0.81 -12.74 -4.94
N GLU A 68 -0.18 -12.96 -4.08
CA GLU A 68 -0.41 -12.16 -2.87
C GLU A 68 0.79 -12.13 -1.93
N ASN A 69 1.50 -13.26 -1.76
CA ASN A 69 2.67 -13.33 -0.89
C ASN A 69 3.79 -12.41 -1.39
N LYS A 70 4.08 -12.50 -2.68
CA LYS A 70 5.12 -11.68 -3.30
C LYS A 70 4.72 -10.21 -3.27
N ALA A 71 3.47 -9.91 -3.58
CA ALA A 71 2.96 -8.54 -3.59
C ALA A 71 3.11 -7.88 -2.22
N VAL A 72 2.66 -8.55 -1.16
CA VAL A 72 2.75 -7.99 0.19
C VAL A 72 4.21 -7.78 0.60
N ASN A 73 5.08 -8.76 0.34
CA ASN A 73 6.48 -8.66 0.74
C ASN A 73 7.20 -7.53 0.00
N ASP A 74 6.99 -7.43 -1.31
CA ASP A 74 7.66 -6.41 -2.12
C ASP A 74 7.17 -5.02 -1.77
N ILE A 75 5.86 -4.85 -1.61
CA ILE A 75 5.27 -3.54 -1.31
C ILE A 75 5.60 -3.11 0.11
N ALA A 76 5.55 -4.02 1.08
CA ALA A 76 5.94 -3.71 2.45
C ALA A 76 7.38 -3.21 2.54
N GLY A 77 8.26 -3.69 1.66
CA GLY A 77 9.64 -3.24 1.59
C GLY A 77 9.80 -1.79 1.13
N CYS A 78 8.76 -1.19 0.57
CA CYS A 78 8.80 0.21 0.12
C CYS A 78 8.65 1.21 1.28
N PHE A 79 8.24 0.74 2.44
CA PHE A 79 7.99 1.62 3.61
C PHE A 79 9.11 1.62 4.63
#